data_65cbb77d99fafbac4e8e85fb9a14a776
#
_entry.id   65cbb77d99fafbac4e8e85fb9a14a776
#
_cell.length_a   1.000
_cell.length_b   1.000
_cell.length_c   1.000
_cell.angle_alpha   90.00
_cell.angle_beta   90.00
_cell.angle_gamma   90.00
#
_symmetry.space_group_name_H-M   'P 1'
#
loop_
_entity.id
_entity.type
_entity.pdbx_description
1 polymer ?
#
loop_
_entity_poly.entity_id
_entity_poly.type
_entity_poly.pdbx_seq_one_letter_code
_entity_poly.pdbx_strand_id
1 'polypeptide(L)'
;MHKRVFLICLAAMALLMVLYGTAVAQDDDVDVVKEPHALEEAIDEAHEAGYLNKDDPEGYLGIPGAPQINLFLAFLWACLVGWIFSTVGAFGGIAAGIGHVSIYGLGPYADKFAGKSPVLNSAVTDTIRVANQFLVGLSALVSVVNYWRMGRLVIPVGLSLAIGSILGSYLVPTLTAGKIQFDDYIGVFGVFVLVLGCWMFYQSTPRGQEKKKKAKQAAQAFEETMKRKRSGEAVDTSELGVKVTSFSTKKISFTFYGVEFSFNPLFPLLGGFVIASIAAFLGVGGGFLLVPFITAVAGLPMYLAAGTSALAVLVGMITAILSYLAAGVLVHWPLVGVQMVGIFIGSMVGPRTSQYIPEKGLQRLFIVLAFYVGFNYIIMGITGAQIHELLTGMN
;
A
#
# COMPACT_ATOMS: atom_id res chain seq x y z
N MET A 1 -16.25 10.75 24.14
CA MET A 1 -16.75 9.42 23.71
C MET A 1 -15.91 8.81 22.59
N HIS A 2 -15.56 9.54 21.54
CA HIS A 2 -14.84 9.04 20.36
C HIS A 2 -13.43 8.47 20.64
N LYS A 3 -12.63 9.02 21.56
CA LYS A 3 -11.28 8.49 21.89
C LYS A 3 -11.33 7.08 22.49
N ARG A 4 -12.32 6.81 23.36
CA ARG A 4 -12.49 5.47 23.98
C ARG A 4 -12.97 4.44 22.96
N VAL A 5 -13.92 4.80 22.09
CA VAL A 5 -14.40 3.90 21.02
C VAL A 5 -13.28 3.54 20.05
N PHE A 6 -12.46 4.51 19.64
CA PHE A 6 -11.32 4.27 18.78
C PHE A 6 -10.29 3.31 19.41
N LEU A 7 -9.94 3.53 20.69
CA LEU A 7 -9.03 2.64 21.43
C LEU A 7 -9.60 1.24 21.61
N ILE A 8 -10.91 1.13 21.87
CA ILE A 8 -11.60 -0.18 21.97
C ILE A 8 -11.60 -0.90 20.63
N CYS A 9 -11.87 -0.20 19.52
CA CYS A 9 -11.80 -0.78 18.18
C CYS A 9 -10.37 -1.22 17.81
N LEU A 10 -9.36 -0.41 18.16
CA LEU A 10 -7.96 -0.76 17.91
C LEU A 10 -7.53 -1.96 18.78
N ALA A 11 -7.94 -2.01 20.04
CA ALA A 11 -7.68 -3.14 20.94
C ALA A 11 -8.42 -4.40 20.50
N ALA A 12 -9.68 -4.28 20.06
CA ALA A 12 -10.46 -5.41 19.53
C ALA A 12 -9.83 -5.95 18.22
N MET A 13 -9.34 -5.07 17.35
CA MET A 13 -8.60 -5.48 16.15
C MET A 13 -7.27 -6.16 16.49
N ALA A 14 -6.51 -5.62 17.46
CA ALA A 14 -5.28 -6.27 17.93
C ALA A 14 -5.56 -7.64 18.55
N LEU A 15 -6.65 -7.78 19.33
CA LEU A 15 -7.07 -9.05 19.90
C LEU A 15 -7.51 -10.06 18.83
N LEU A 16 -8.28 -9.62 17.82
CA LEU A 16 -8.65 -10.44 16.67
C LEU A 16 -7.41 -10.91 15.90
N MET A 17 -6.39 -10.06 15.76
CA MET A 17 -5.13 -10.41 15.10
C MET A 17 -4.31 -11.43 15.90
N VAL A 18 -4.30 -11.33 17.23
CA VAL A 18 -3.63 -12.32 18.10
C VAL A 18 -4.37 -13.66 18.04
N LEU A 19 -5.70 -13.66 18.15
CA LEU A 19 -6.52 -14.88 18.05
C LEU A 19 -6.39 -15.53 16.65
N TYR A 20 -6.27 -14.70 15.61
CA TYR A 20 -6.04 -15.15 14.25
C TYR A 20 -4.65 -15.75 14.07
N GLY A 21 -3.60 -15.10 14.56
CA GLY A 21 -2.23 -15.63 14.51
C GLY A 21 -2.09 -17.00 15.20
N THR A 22 -2.84 -17.23 16.30
CA THR A 22 -2.85 -18.55 16.98
C THR A 22 -3.63 -19.61 16.22
N ALA A 23 -4.68 -19.23 15.47
CA ALA A 23 -5.48 -20.18 14.67
C ALA A 23 -4.71 -20.63 13.41
N VAL A 24 -3.97 -19.73 12.76
CA VAL A 24 -3.18 -20.03 11.55
C VAL A 24 -1.93 -20.87 11.88
N ALA A 25 -1.37 -20.73 13.09
CA ALA A 25 -0.22 -21.54 13.54
C ALA A 25 -0.55 -23.03 13.78
N GLN A 26 -1.83 -23.44 13.69
CA GLN A 26 -2.29 -24.82 13.87
C GLN A 26 -2.58 -25.58 12.57
N ASP A 27 -2.43 -24.95 11.39
CA ASP A 27 -2.76 -25.59 10.10
C ASP A 27 -1.46 -26.09 9.43
N ASP A 28 -1.13 -27.36 9.69
CA ASP A 28 0.17 -27.98 9.32
C ASP A 28 0.27 -28.51 7.86
N ASP A 29 -0.74 -28.30 6.99
CA ASP A 29 -0.82 -28.99 5.70
C ASP A 29 -0.56 -28.13 4.45
N VAL A 30 0.24 -27.07 4.50
CA VAL A 30 0.61 -26.33 3.28
C VAL A 30 2.09 -26.49 3.00
N ASP A 31 2.43 -27.21 1.92
CA ASP A 31 3.78 -27.30 1.33
C ASP A 31 4.23 -25.93 0.78
N VAL A 32 4.58 -25.02 1.67
CA VAL A 32 5.22 -23.75 1.34
C VAL A 32 6.67 -23.87 1.81
N VAL A 33 7.59 -23.13 1.19
CA VAL A 33 8.99 -23.00 1.62
C VAL A 33 9.03 -22.57 3.10
N LYS A 34 8.76 -23.53 3.98
CA LYS A 34 8.59 -23.30 5.44
C LYS A 34 9.92 -23.23 6.19
N GLU A 35 11.05 -23.48 5.50
CA GLU A 35 12.35 -23.55 6.19
C GLU A 35 13.48 -22.92 5.37
N PRO A 36 14.50 -22.35 6.02
CA PRO A 36 15.76 -21.96 5.37
C PRO A 36 16.35 -23.08 4.52
N HIS A 37 16.09 -24.33 4.90
CA HIS A 37 16.54 -25.53 4.20
C HIS A 37 15.98 -25.64 2.76
N ALA A 38 14.73 -25.25 2.52
CA ALA A 38 14.17 -25.31 1.16
C ALA A 38 14.76 -24.23 0.22
N LEU A 39 15.21 -23.10 0.77
CA LEU A 39 15.96 -22.12 -0.03
C LEU A 39 17.36 -22.63 -0.36
N GLU A 40 18.05 -23.27 0.60
CA GLU A 40 19.36 -23.87 0.39
C GLU A 40 19.29 -24.99 -0.66
N GLU A 41 18.28 -25.87 -0.56
CA GLU A 41 18.04 -26.93 -1.54
C GLU A 41 17.79 -26.35 -2.94
N ALA A 42 16.95 -25.31 -3.06
CA ALA A 42 16.72 -24.65 -4.33
C ALA A 42 17.97 -23.94 -4.92
N ILE A 43 18.86 -23.42 -4.05
CA ILE A 43 20.17 -22.88 -4.45
C ILE A 43 21.06 -24.02 -4.98
N ASP A 44 21.07 -25.17 -4.32
CA ASP A 44 21.85 -26.33 -4.70
C ASP A 44 21.40 -26.88 -6.05
N GLU A 45 20.09 -27.07 -6.23
CA GLU A 45 19.49 -27.50 -7.49
C GLU A 45 19.78 -26.49 -8.63
N ALA A 46 19.66 -25.19 -8.38
CA ALA A 46 19.95 -24.17 -9.38
C ALA A 46 21.45 -24.13 -9.77
N HIS A 47 22.34 -24.44 -8.83
CA HIS A 47 23.76 -24.55 -9.08
C HIS A 47 24.09 -25.79 -9.94
N GLU A 48 23.55 -26.97 -9.57
CA GLU A 48 23.71 -28.20 -10.34
C GLU A 48 23.18 -28.08 -11.76
N ALA A 49 22.07 -27.35 -11.93
CA ALA A 49 21.48 -27.06 -13.23
C ALA A 49 22.22 -25.96 -14.03
N GLY A 50 23.25 -25.32 -13.43
CA GLY A 50 24.07 -24.28 -14.09
C GLY A 50 23.39 -22.91 -14.21
N TYR A 51 22.31 -22.65 -13.43
CA TYR A 51 21.61 -21.36 -13.43
C TYR A 51 22.18 -20.38 -12.41
N LEU A 52 22.96 -20.88 -11.43
CA LEU A 52 23.52 -20.12 -10.33
C LEU A 52 24.96 -20.59 -10.08
N ASN A 53 25.87 -19.66 -9.80
CA ASN A 53 27.24 -19.98 -9.42
C ASN A 53 27.40 -19.72 -7.91
N LYS A 54 27.73 -20.76 -7.13
CA LYS A 54 27.93 -20.66 -5.68
C LYS A 54 29.19 -19.88 -5.29
N ASP A 55 30.14 -19.71 -6.21
CA ASP A 55 31.36 -18.92 -5.98
C ASP A 55 31.08 -17.39 -6.08
N ASP A 56 29.90 -16.99 -6.58
CA ASP A 56 29.51 -15.59 -6.61
C ASP A 56 29.26 -15.05 -5.19
N PRO A 57 29.50 -13.76 -4.94
CA PRO A 57 29.23 -13.17 -3.62
C PRO A 57 27.77 -13.31 -3.22
N GLU A 58 27.52 -13.66 -1.97
CA GLU A 58 26.18 -13.68 -1.41
C GLU A 58 25.56 -12.28 -1.41
N GLY A 59 24.31 -12.16 -1.86
CA GLY A 59 23.54 -10.93 -1.89
C GLY A 59 22.23 -11.04 -1.16
N TYR A 60 21.14 -10.58 -1.80
CA TYR A 60 19.80 -10.60 -1.23
C TYR A 60 19.37 -12.00 -0.80
N LEU A 61 18.86 -12.16 0.42
CA LEU A 61 18.48 -13.44 1.06
C LEU A 61 19.63 -14.45 1.25
N GLY A 62 20.89 -14.04 1.10
CA GLY A 62 22.02 -14.97 1.12
C GLY A 62 22.20 -15.77 -0.18
N ILE A 63 21.45 -15.42 -1.24
CA ILE A 63 21.56 -16.12 -2.52
C ILE A 63 22.84 -15.65 -3.25
N PRO A 64 23.71 -16.56 -3.72
CA PRO A 64 24.88 -16.20 -4.52
C PRO A 64 24.53 -15.47 -5.79
N GLY A 65 25.27 -14.40 -6.13
CA GLY A 65 25.01 -13.56 -7.32
C GLY A 65 23.75 -12.71 -7.26
N ALA A 66 23.04 -12.67 -6.11
CA ALA A 66 21.90 -11.78 -5.93
C ALA A 66 22.37 -10.32 -5.73
N PRO A 67 21.51 -9.33 -6.07
CA PRO A 67 21.84 -7.93 -5.91
C PRO A 67 22.27 -7.57 -4.48
N GLN A 68 23.38 -6.87 -4.35
CA GLN A 68 23.83 -6.26 -3.10
C GLN A 68 23.19 -4.89 -2.95
N ILE A 69 22.19 -4.76 -2.06
CA ILE A 69 21.39 -3.55 -1.93
C ILE A 69 22.13 -2.51 -1.08
N ASN A 70 22.31 -1.31 -1.62
CA ASN A 70 22.84 -0.18 -0.87
C ASN A 70 21.81 0.27 0.17
N LEU A 71 22.06 -0.02 1.45
CA LEU A 71 21.15 0.28 2.56
C LEU A 71 20.91 1.78 2.76
N PHE A 72 21.90 2.64 2.43
CA PHE A 72 21.71 4.09 2.50
C PHE A 72 20.75 4.59 1.41
N LEU A 73 20.86 4.10 0.20
CA LEU A 73 19.90 4.37 -0.87
C LEU A 73 18.51 3.87 -0.51
N ALA A 74 18.42 2.67 0.07
CA ALA A 74 17.18 2.09 0.54
C ALA A 74 16.51 2.94 1.64
N PHE A 75 17.30 3.50 2.57
CA PHE A 75 16.82 4.43 3.58
C PHE A 75 16.25 5.70 2.97
N LEU A 76 16.98 6.34 2.04
CA LEU A 76 16.52 7.58 1.38
C LEU A 76 15.25 7.36 0.57
N TRP A 77 15.20 6.23 -0.17
CA TRP A 77 14.01 5.85 -0.92
C TRP A 77 12.82 5.61 0.00
N ALA A 78 13.02 4.93 1.12
CA ALA A 78 12.00 4.70 2.11
C ALA A 78 11.47 6.00 2.75
N CYS A 79 12.33 7.00 3.00
CA CYS A 79 11.90 8.33 3.42
C CYS A 79 10.94 8.96 2.40
N LEU A 80 11.26 8.88 1.12
CA LEU A 80 10.41 9.39 0.04
C LEU A 80 9.08 8.62 -0.03
N VAL A 81 9.11 7.30 0.03
CA VAL A 81 7.92 6.43 0.04
C VAL A 81 6.99 6.77 1.19
N GLY A 82 7.53 6.91 2.41
CA GLY A 82 6.76 7.28 3.60
C GLY A 82 6.14 8.67 3.47
N TRP A 83 6.88 9.63 2.93
CA TRP A 83 6.37 10.97 2.65
C TRP A 83 5.22 10.95 1.62
N ILE A 84 5.39 10.24 0.50
CA ILE A 84 4.35 10.09 -0.53
C ILE A 84 3.09 9.45 0.07
N PHE A 85 3.22 8.32 0.76
CA PHE A 85 2.08 7.62 1.33
C PHE A 85 1.32 8.49 2.34
N SER A 86 2.03 9.08 3.28
CA SER A 86 1.42 9.84 4.37
C SER A 86 0.88 11.20 3.93
N THR A 87 1.38 11.75 2.80
CA THR A 87 0.88 13.00 2.22
C THR A 87 -0.48 12.80 1.57
N VAL A 88 -0.70 11.67 0.88
CA VAL A 88 -1.85 11.45 -0.02
C VAL A 88 -2.65 10.21 0.33
N GLY A 89 -2.08 9.30 1.14
CA GLY A 89 -2.71 8.01 1.46
C GLY A 89 -2.75 7.05 0.27
N ALA A 90 -2.02 7.37 -0.79
CA ALA A 90 -1.99 6.59 -2.02
C ALA A 90 -0.57 6.55 -2.59
N PHE A 91 -0.31 5.66 -3.55
CA PHE A 91 0.97 5.54 -4.28
C PHE A 91 2.20 5.13 -3.47
N GLY A 92 2.22 5.22 -2.16
CA GLY A 92 3.37 4.80 -1.37
C GLY A 92 3.73 3.33 -1.60
N GLY A 93 2.73 2.46 -1.71
CA GLY A 93 2.95 1.04 -2.03
C GLY A 93 3.50 0.81 -3.43
N ILE A 94 3.02 1.57 -4.42
CA ILE A 94 3.59 1.54 -5.79
C ILE A 94 5.04 2.02 -5.76
N ALA A 95 5.32 3.13 -5.07
CA ALA A 95 6.68 3.64 -4.93
C ALA A 95 7.61 2.66 -4.17
N ALA A 96 7.09 1.95 -3.16
CA ALA A 96 7.83 0.87 -2.50
C ALA A 96 8.16 -0.26 -3.49
N GLY A 97 7.17 -0.67 -4.29
CA GLY A 97 7.37 -1.67 -5.37
C GLY A 97 8.43 -1.25 -6.39
N ILE A 98 8.41 0.01 -6.84
CA ILE A 98 9.47 0.55 -7.73
C ILE A 98 10.85 0.40 -7.07
N GLY A 99 10.95 0.70 -5.77
CA GLY A 99 12.20 0.53 -5.03
C GLY A 99 12.72 -0.90 -5.11
N HIS A 100 11.91 -1.86 -4.72
CA HIS A 100 12.32 -3.26 -4.70
C HIS A 100 12.52 -3.83 -6.10
N VAL A 101 11.57 -3.62 -7.00
CA VAL A 101 11.60 -4.21 -8.35
C VAL A 101 12.68 -3.58 -9.21
N SER A 102 12.70 -2.23 -9.30
CA SER A 102 13.53 -1.53 -10.29
C SER A 102 14.83 -0.98 -9.70
N ILE A 103 14.78 -0.29 -8.55
CA ILE A 103 15.96 0.40 -8.01
C ILE A 103 16.94 -0.57 -7.38
N TYR A 104 16.43 -1.60 -6.67
CA TYR A 104 17.28 -2.61 -6.05
C TYR A 104 17.54 -3.80 -6.97
N GLY A 105 16.92 -3.84 -8.17
CA GLY A 105 17.16 -4.85 -9.17
C GLY A 105 16.58 -6.23 -8.84
N LEU A 106 15.68 -6.32 -7.84
CA LEU A 106 15.14 -7.61 -7.41
C LEU A 106 14.15 -8.21 -8.42
N GLY A 107 13.44 -7.36 -9.20
CA GLY A 107 12.54 -7.83 -10.26
C GLY A 107 13.27 -8.57 -11.37
N PRO A 108 14.23 -7.94 -12.06
CA PRO A 108 15.05 -8.62 -13.06
C PRO A 108 15.81 -9.83 -12.51
N TYR A 109 16.19 -9.78 -11.21
CA TYR A 109 16.84 -10.92 -10.59
C TYR A 109 15.88 -12.10 -10.41
N ALA A 110 14.63 -11.87 -9.94
CA ALA A 110 13.62 -12.93 -9.85
C ALA A 110 13.31 -13.51 -11.24
N ASP A 111 13.21 -12.66 -12.25
CA ASP A 111 12.92 -13.04 -13.64
C ASP A 111 13.96 -13.97 -14.26
N LYS A 112 15.23 -13.90 -13.83
CA LYS A 112 16.29 -14.86 -14.25
C LYS A 112 15.93 -16.32 -13.98
N PHE A 113 15.09 -16.57 -12.98
CA PHE A 113 14.63 -17.89 -12.58
C PHE A 113 13.29 -18.27 -13.20
N ALA A 114 12.68 -17.42 -14.02
CA ALA A 114 11.44 -17.71 -14.73
C ALA A 114 11.61 -18.95 -15.61
N GLY A 115 10.72 -19.94 -15.42
CA GLY A 115 10.77 -21.22 -16.11
C GLY A 115 11.97 -22.12 -15.77
N LYS A 116 12.86 -21.71 -14.85
CA LYS A 116 14.07 -22.46 -14.45
C LYS A 116 14.00 -22.96 -13.02
N SER A 117 13.78 -22.08 -12.07
CA SER A 117 13.61 -22.41 -10.65
C SER A 117 12.40 -21.66 -10.07
N PRO A 118 11.22 -22.26 -10.11
CA PRO A 118 10.00 -21.64 -9.55
C PRO A 118 10.16 -21.28 -8.07
N VAL A 119 10.92 -22.08 -7.31
CA VAL A 119 11.16 -21.86 -5.88
C VAL A 119 11.98 -20.57 -5.65
N LEU A 120 13.09 -20.35 -6.36
CA LEU A 120 13.89 -19.15 -6.25
C LEU A 120 13.13 -17.91 -6.74
N ASN A 121 12.39 -18.03 -7.87
CA ASN A 121 11.58 -16.95 -8.38
C ASN A 121 10.51 -16.53 -7.37
N SER A 122 9.72 -17.47 -6.85
CA SER A 122 8.66 -17.18 -5.88
C SER A 122 9.22 -16.69 -4.53
N ALA A 123 10.35 -17.23 -4.06
CA ALA A 123 10.98 -16.78 -2.83
C ALA A 123 11.37 -15.28 -2.90
N VAL A 124 12.04 -14.85 -3.98
CA VAL A 124 12.37 -13.44 -4.18
C VAL A 124 11.11 -12.59 -4.34
N THR A 125 10.14 -13.06 -5.13
CA THR A 125 8.88 -12.37 -5.39
C THR A 125 8.06 -12.14 -4.12
N ASP A 126 7.89 -13.17 -3.30
CA ASP A 126 7.12 -13.07 -2.06
C ASP A 126 7.83 -12.21 -1.01
N THR A 127 9.17 -12.25 -0.98
CA THR A 127 9.94 -11.36 -0.11
C THR A 127 9.78 -9.89 -0.51
N ILE A 128 9.73 -9.56 -1.81
CA ILE A 128 9.38 -8.22 -2.29
C ILE A 128 7.98 -7.82 -1.81
N ARG A 129 7.01 -8.71 -1.96
CA ARG A 129 5.61 -8.47 -1.59
C ARG A 129 5.47 -8.21 -0.09
N VAL A 130 6.08 -9.04 0.76
CA VAL A 130 6.00 -8.87 2.21
C VAL A 130 6.77 -7.64 2.70
N ALA A 131 7.96 -7.36 2.14
CA ALA A 131 8.72 -6.16 2.46
C ALA A 131 7.94 -4.89 2.15
N ASN A 132 7.29 -4.81 0.99
CA ASN A 132 6.40 -3.70 0.64
C ASN A 132 5.27 -3.52 1.65
N GLN A 133 4.71 -4.62 2.17
CA GLN A 133 3.63 -4.55 3.15
C GLN A 133 4.10 -4.02 4.50
N PHE A 134 5.32 -4.35 4.95
CA PHE A 134 5.93 -3.74 6.14
C PHE A 134 6.06 -2.22 5.99
N LEU A 135 6.56 -1.76 4.84
CA LEU A 135 6.74 -0.34 4.56
C LEU A 135 5.39 0.41 4.57
N VAL A 136 4.43 -0.12 3.83
CA VAL A 136 3.10 0.47 3.72
C VAL A 136 2.35 0.40 5.05
N GLY A 137 2.45 -0.71 5.78
CA GLY A 137 1.82 -0.90 7.09
C GLY A 137 2.30 0.12 8.12
N LEU A 138 3.63 0.32 8.23
CA LEU A 138 4.18 1.34 9.13
C LEU A 138 3.79 2.76 8.72
N SER A 139 3.83 3.06 7.41
CA SER A 139 3.39 4.36 6.91
C SER A 139 1.91 4.62 7.19
N ALA A 140 1.07 3.59 7.04
CA ALA A 140 -0.35 3.65 7.36
C ALA A 140 -0.58 3.88 8.85
N LEU A 141 0.17 3.22 9.73
CA LEU A 141 0.10 3.40 11.19
C LEU A 141 0.39 4.86 11.57
N VAL A 142 1.51 5.41 11.08
CA VAL A 142 1.88 6.81 11.35
C VAL A 142 0.83 7.76 10.78
N SER A 143 0.32 7.48 9.58
CA SER A 143 -0.71 8.29 8.92
C SER A 143 -2.03 8.28 9.68
N VAL A 144 -2.50 7.13 10.13
CA VAL A 144 -3.74 7.00 10.93
C VAL A 144 -3.66 7.87 12.18
N VAL A 145 -2.55 7.80 12.93
CA VAL A 145 -2.36 8.60 14.14
C VAL A 145 -2.37 10.10 13.83
N ASN A 146 -1.67 10.52 12.77
CA ASN A 146 -1.58 11.93 12.39
C ASN A 146 -2.93 12.46 11.89
N TYR A 147 -3.59 11.76 10.96
CA TYR A 147 -4.89 12.18 10.42
C TYR A 147 -6.00 12.16 11.47
N TRP A 148 -5.95 11.21 12.39
CA TRP A 148 -6.87 11.18 13.52
C TRP A 148 -6.70 12.41 14.43
N ARG A 149 -5.45 12.76 14.77
CA ARG A 149 -5.14 13.98 15.56
C ARG A 149 -5.58 15.26 14.85
N MET A 150 -5.55 15.26 13.52
CA MET A 150 -6.01 16.39 12.69
C MET A 150 -7.53 16.44 12.47
N GLY A 151 -8.31 15.47 13.00
CA GLY A 151 -9.75 15.38 12.76
C GLY A 151 -10.14 15.04 11.32
N ARG A 152 -9.25 14.41 10.56
CA ARG A 152 -9.41 14.09 9.13
C ARG A 152 -9.68 12.62 8.87
N LEU A 153 -10.11 11.85 9.84
CA LEU A 153 -10.37 10.42 9.73
C LEU A 153 -11.86 10.15 9.91
N VAL A 154 -12.51 9.60 8.88
CA VAL A 154 -13.91 9.18 8.93
C VAL A 154 -13.94 7.72 9.41
N ILE A 155 -13.93 7.53 10.74
CA ILE A 155 -13.85 6.20 11.37
C ILE A 155 -14.87 5.21 10.83
N PRO A 156 -16.18 5.55 10.67
CA PRO A 156 -17.16 4.57 10.19
C PRO A 156 -16.87 4.06 8.77
N VAL A 157 -16.41 4.93 7.87
CA VAL A 157 -16.00 4.52 6.51
C VAL A 157 -14.75 3.65 6.58
N GLY A 158 -13.75 4.08 7.36
CA GLY A 158 -12.49 3.35 7.52
C GLY A 158 -12.69 1.96 8.12
N LEU A 159 -13.57 1.81 9.12
CA LEU A 159 -13.88 0.50 9.72
C LEU A 159 -14.65 -0.41 8.75
N SER A 160 -15.61 0.12 8.00
CA SER A 160 -16.32 -0.67 6.99
C SER A 160 -15.36 -1.23 5.93
N LEU A 161 -14.41 -0.39 5.47
CA LEU A 161 -13.35 -0.81 4.56
C LEU A 161 -12.41 -1.84 5.20
N ALA A 162 -12.01 -1.61 6.47
CA ALA A 162 -11.07 -2.47 7.19
C ALA A 162 -11.61 -3.89 7.38
N ILE A 163 -12.90 -4.04 7.70
CA ILE A 163 -13.55 -5.35 7.81
C ILE A 163 -13.45 -6.12 6.49
N GLY A 164 -13.75 -5.46 5.36
CA GLY A 164 -13.58 -6.07 4.04
C GLY A 164 -12.11 -6.39 3.74
N SER A 165 -11.20 -5.49 4.13
CA SER A 165 -9.76 -5.66 3.88
C SER A 165 -9.16 -6.86 4.62
N ILE A 166 -9.64 -7.21 5.81
CA ILE A 166 -9.20 -8.41 6.54
C ILE A 166 -9.38 -9.65 5.67
N LEU A 167 -10.59 -9.84 5.12
CA LEU A 167 -10.87 -11.03 4.30
C LEU A 167 -9.98 -11.10 3.05
N GLY A 168 -9.83 -9.99 2.33
CA GLY A 168 -9.01 -9.97 1.12
C GLY A 168 -7.53 -10.16 1.39
N SER A 169 -7.00 -9.50 2.43
CA SER A 169 -5.61 -9.59 2.83
C SER A 169 -5.24 -10.92 3.50
N TYR A 170 -6.23 -11.68 3.95
CA TYR A 170 -6.03 -13.05 4.42
C TYR A 170 -6.04 -14.07 3.29
N LEU A 171 -7.12 -14.07 2.51
CA LEU A 171 -7.33 -15.10 1.50
C LEU A 171 -6.22 -15.11 0.44
N VAL A 172 -5.79 -13.93 -0.01
CA VAL A 172 -4.84 -13.87 -1.13
C VAL A 172 -3.46 -14.37 -0.75
N PRO A 173 -2.78 -13.91 0.33
CA PRO A 173 -1.49 -14.46 0.72
C PRO A 173 -1.55 -15.97 0.99
N THR A 174 -2.58 -16.46 1.71
CA THR A 174 -2.72 -17.91 2.00
C THR A 174 -2.88 -18.76 0.74
N LEU A 175 -3.50 -18.24 -0.30
CA LEU A 175 -3.71 -19.00 -1.55
C LEU A 175 -2.54 -18.86 -2.54
N THR A 176 -1.75 -17.81 -2.43
CA THR A 176 -0.77 -17.43 -3.46
C THR A 176 0.70 -17.44 -3.01
N ALA A 177 0.99 -17.49 -1.71
CA ALA A 177 2.37 -17.57 -1.22
C ALA A 177 3.08 -18.81 -1.75
N GLY A 178 4.30 -18.67 -2.25
CA GLY A 178 5.09 -19.73 -2.86
C GLY A 178 4.62 -20.19 -4.26
N LYS A 179 3.52 -19.63 -4.78
CA LYS A 179 2.92 -20.07 -6.04
C LYS A 179 2.98 -19.05 -7.15
N ILE A 180 3.14 -17.77 -6.82
CA ILE A 180 3.16 -16.68 -7.80
C ILE A 180 4.59 -16.37 -8.18
N GLN A 181 4.87 -16.43 -9.47
CA GLN A 181 6.12 -16.01 -10.06
C GLN A 181 6.07 -14.53 -10.44
N PHE A 182 7.22 -13.91 -10.60
CA PHE A 182 7.32 -12.47 -10.88
C PHE A 182 6.65 -12.08 -12.20
N ASP A 183 6.86 -12.87 -13.24
CA ASP A 183 6.30 -12.70 -14.56
C ASP A 183 4.77 -12.86 -14.59
N ASP A 184 4.20 -13.70 -13.74
CA ASP A 184 2.75 -13.91 -13.65
C ASP A 184 1.96 -12.65 -13.29
N TYR A 185 2.55 -11.77 -12.46
CA TYR A 185 1.79 -10.64 -11.93
C TYR A 185 2.25 -9.27 -12.42
N ILE A 186 3.49 -9.10 -12.87
CA ILE A 186 4.03 -7.76 -13.14
C ILE A 186 3.31 -7.06 -14.30
N GLY A 187 2.98 -7.79 -15.36
CA GLY A 187 2.22 -7.26 -16.48
C GLY A 187 0.78 -6.90 -16.09
N VAL A 188 0.12 -7.75 -15.31
CA VAL A 188 -1.23 -7.50 -14.76
C VAL A 188 -1.23 -6.27 -13.86
N PHE A 189 -0.19 -6.14 -13.04
CA PHE A 189 0.00 -4.95 -12.21
C PHE A 189 0.17 -3.68 -13.05
N GLY A 190 0.96 -3.73 -14.11
CA GLY A 190 1.14 -2.63 -15.04
C GLY A 190 -0.18 -2.15 -15.66
N VAL A 191 -0.97 -3.07 -16.20
CA VAL A 191 -2.31 -2.78 -16.76
C VAL A 191 -3.20 -2.12 -15.69
N PHE A 192 -3.20 -2.67 -14.49
CA PHE A 192 -4.01 -2.17 -13.41
C PHE A 192 -3.63 -0.73 -12.99
N VAL A 193 -2.34 -0.44 -12.85
CA VAL A 193 -1.83 0.91 -12.53
C VAL A 193 -2.15 1.90 -13.65
N LEU A 194 -2.07 1.46 -14.91
CA LEU A 194 -2.42 2.27 -16.07
C LEU A 194 -3.93 2.63 -16.09
N VAL A 195 -4.79 1.65 -15.85
CA VAL A 195 -6.24 1.87 -15.72
C VAL A 195 -6.56 2.86 -14.60
N LEU A 196 -5.86 2.75 -13.47
CA LEU A 196 -6.00 3.69 -12.37
C LEU A 196 -5.54 5.10 -12.77
N GLY A 197 -4.40 5.23 -13.47
CA GLY A 197 -3.92 6.49 -14.03
C GLY A 197 -4.94 7.15 -14.95
N CYS A 198 -5.53 6.38 -15.87
CA CYS A 198 -6.62 6.83 -16.74
C CYS A 198 -7.86 7.29 -15.96
N TRP A 199 -8.24 6.53 -14.92
CA TRP A 199 -9.36 6.90 -14.05
C TRP A 199 -9.10 8.21 -13.31
N MET A 200 -7.91 8.38 -12.73
CA MET A 200 -7.53 9.61 -12.05
C MET A 200 -7.44 10.80 -13.01
N PHE A 201 -6.95 10.57 -14.24
CA PHE A 201 -6.93 11.57 -15.29
C PHE A 201 -8.37 12.01 -15.64
N TYR A 202 -9.28 11.05 -15.86
CA TYR A 202 -10.69 11.37 -16.09
C TYR A 202 -11.30 12.19 -14.94
N GLN A 203 -11.01 11.82 -13.69
CA GLN A 203 -11.48 12.58 -12.52
C GLN A 203 -10.90 14.01 -12.44
N SER A 204 -9.75 14.28 -13.06
CA SER A 204 -9.14 15.62 -13.12
C SER A 204 -9.79 16.54 -14.17
N THR A 205 -10.53 15.96 -15.11
CA THR A 205 -11.25 16.73 -16.15
C THR A 205 -12.46 17.50 -15.59
N PRO A 206 -12.91 18.58 -16.26
CA PRO A 206 -14.10 19.33 -15.83
C PRO A 206 -15.33 18.44 -15.63
N ARG A 207 -15.57 17.47 -16.53
CA ARG A 207 -16.69 16.53 -16.45
C ARG A 207 -16.62 15.61 -15.22
N GLY A 208 -15.43 15.17 -14.85
CA GLY A 208 -15.21 14.37 -13.63
C GLY A 208 -15.42 15.18 -12.35
N GLN A 209 -15.13 16.49 -12.39
CA GLN A 209 -15.24 17.38 -11.22
C GLN A 209 -16.67 17.82 -10.95
N GLU A 210 -17.55 17.92 -11.95
CA GLU A 210 -18.96 18.31 -11.76
C GLU A 210 -19.71 17.38 -10.79
N LYS A 211 -19.41 16.08 -10.85
CA LYS A 211 -20.01 15.07 -9.96
C LYS A 211 -19.56 15.17 -8.49
N LYS A 212 -18.52 15.95 -8.20
CA LYS A 212 -17.89 16.07 -6.87
C LYS A 212 -18.23 17.40 -6.15
N LYS A 213 -19.39 18.01 -6.43
CA LYS A 213 -19.76 19.33 -5.90
C LYS A 213 -19.63 19.42 -4.37
N LYS A 214 -20.14 18.42 -3.62
CA LYS A 214 -20.05 18.37 -2.15
C LYS A 214 -18.61 18.25 -1.66
N ALA A 215 -17.80 17.37 -2.27
CA ALA A 215 -16.39 17.23 -1.94
C ALA A 215 -15.62 18.53 -2.18
N LYS A 216 -15.91 19.23 -3.29
CA LYS A 216 -15.31 20.52 -3.61
C LYS A 216 -15.69 21.60 -2.60
N GLN A 217 -16.96 21.67 -2.20
CA GLN A 217 -17.41 22.62 -1.17
C GLN A 217 -16.70 22.38 0.17
N ALA A 218 -16.62 21.12 0.62
CA ALA A 218 -15.94 20.77 1.85
C ALA A 218 -14.42 21.03 1.79
N ALA A 219 -13.79 20.78 0.64
CA ALA A 219 -12.38 21.09 0.43
C ALA A 219 -12.11 22.58 0.45
N GLN A 220 -12.95 23.39 -0.19
CA GLN A 220 -12.86 24.86 -0.17
C GLN A 220 -13.01 25.43 1.25
N ALA A 221 -14.04 24.98 1.99
CA ALA A 221 -14.26 25.40 3.37
C ALA A 221 -13.05 25.05 4.28
N PHE A 222 -12.48 23.87 4.07
CA PHE A 222 -11.26 23.45 4.77
C PHE A 222 -10.07 24.34 4.40
N GLU A 223 -9.81 24.59 3.12
CA GLU A 223 -8.69 25.41 2.65
C GLU A 223 -8.80 26.86 3.14
N GLU A 224 -9.99 27.45 3.09
CA GLU A 224 -10.27 28.80 3.61
C GLU A 224 -9.99 28.88 5.11
N THR A 225 -10.44 27.90 5.88
CA THR A 225 -10.19 27.83 7.32
C THR A 225 -8.70 27.70 7.62
N MET A 226 -7.98 26.90 6.85
CA MET A 226 -6.53 26.75 7.01
C MET A 226 -5.78 28.05 6.63
N LYS A 227 -6.23 28.80 5.62
CA LYS A 227 -5.67 30.12 5.27
C LYS A 227 -5.85 31.11 6.42
N ARG A 228 -7.03 31.23 7.00
CA ARG A 228 -7.30 32.09 8.17
C ARG A 228 -6.42 31.74 9.36
N LYS A 229 -6.28 30.45 9.66
CA LYS A 229 -5.40 30.00 10.74
C LYS A 229 -3.92 30.35 10.49
N ARG A 230 -3.47 30.34 9.25
CA ARG A 230 -2.11 30.75 8.86
C ARG A 230 -1.89 32.26 8.97
N SER A 231 -2.92 33.07 8.73
CA SER A 231 -2.86 34.53 8.90
C SER A 231 -2.93 34.99 10.35
N GLY A 232 -2.91 34.04 11.32
CA GLY A 232 -2.91 34.36 12.74
C GLY A 232 -4.31 34.54 13.36
N GLU A 233 -5.37 34.29 12.60
CA GLU A 233 -6.74 34.33 13.12
C GLU A 233 -7.01 33.14 14.04
N ALA A 234 -7.54 33.38 15.23
CA ALA A 234 -7.95 32.33 16.16
C ALA A 234 -9.24 31.67 15.67
N VAL A 235 -9.09 30.60 14.90
CA VAL A 235 -10.22 29.80 14.42
C VAL A 235 -10.34 28.53 15.25
N ASP A 236 -11.46 28.35 15.94
CA ASP A 236 -11.77 27.10 16.63
C ASP A 236 -12.13 26.02 15.60
N THR A 237 -11.20 25.10 15.40
CA THR A 237 -11.37 23.96 14.48
C THR A 237 -11.94 22.73 15.16
N SER A 238 -12.18 22.74 16.47
CA SER A 238 -12.68 21.59 17.24
C SER A 238 -14.07 21.14 16.80
N GLU A 239 -14.90 22.11 16.37
CA GLU A 239 -16.27 21.90 15.90
C GLU A 239 -16.35 21.57 14.39
N LEU A 240 -15.29 21.80 13.62
CA LEU A 240 -15.27 21.68 12.17
C LEU A 240 -14.80 20.32 11.65
N GLY A 241 -14.22 19.48 12.50
CA GLY A 241 -13.77 18.13 12.15
C GLY A 241 -14.91 17.16 11.80
N VAL A 242 -14.56 15.91 11.54
CA VAL A 242 -15.55 14.85 11.26
C VAL A 242 -16.42 14.58 12.48
N LYS A 243 -17.74 14.77 12.34
CA LYS A 243 -18.75 14.45 13.36
C LYS A 243 -19.79 13.51 12.77
N VAL A 244 -19.90 12.30 13.36
CA VAL A 244 -20.95 11.33 12.99
C VAL A 244 -22.29 11.80 13.52
N THR A 245 -23.26 12.00 12.63
CA THR A 245 -24.61 12.51 12.94
C THR A 245 -25.64 11.37 13.06
N SER A 246 -25.47 10.32 12.25
CA SER A 246 -26.35 9.14 12.27
C SER A 246 -25.54 7.88 11.99
N PHE A 247 -25.86 6.79 12.72
CA PHE A 247 -25.24 5.50 12.55
C PHE A 247 -26.29 4.41 12.44
N SER A 248 -26.43 3.83 11.24
CA SER A 248 -27.33 2.72 10.94
C SER A 248 -26.61 1.71 10.02
N THR A 249 -27.03 0.45 10.03
CA THR A 249 -26.53 -0.60 9.14
C THR A 249 -26.79 -0.33 7.66
N LYS A 250 -27.81 0.47 7.34
CA LYS A 250 -28.15 0.83 5.95
C LYS A 250 -27.62 2.19 5.51
N LYS A 251 -27.44 3.11 6.46
CA LYS A 251 -27.00 4.48 6.16
C LYS A 251 -26.23 5.06 7.33
N ILE A 252 -25.03 5.54 7.07
CA ILE A 252 -24.22 6.31 8.02
C ILE A 252 -24.08 7.72 7.49
N SER A 253 -24.35 8.73 8.36
CA SER A 253 -24.21 10.14 8.01
C SER A 253 -23.20 10.80 8.96
N PHE A 254 -22.47 11.78 8.41
CA PHE A 254 -21.52 12.60 9.18
C PHE A 254 -21.38 13.99 8.53
N THR A 255 -20.90 14.94 9.29
CA THR A 255 -20.57 16.29 8.81
C THR A 255 -19.09 16.54 8.84
N PHE A 256 -18.61 17.36 7.90
CA PHE A 256 -17.24 17.85 7.85
C PHE A 256 -17.26 19.27 7.28
N TYR A 257 -16.75 20.22 8.05
CA TYR A 257 -16.77 21.66 7.71
C TYR A 257 -18.16 22.14 7.27
N GLY A 258 -19.21 21.73 8.00
CA GLY A 258 -20.60 22.09 7.74
C GLY A 258 -21.25 21.37 6.55
N VAL A 259 -20.54 20.53 5.82
CA VAL A 259 -21.08 19.74 4.70
C VAL A 259 -21.48 18.36 5.20
N GLU A 260 -22.72 17.95 4.91
CA GLU A 260 -23.23 16.62 5.26
C GLU A 260 -22.92 15.59 4.17
N PHE A 261 -22.38 14.46 4.62
CA PHE A 261 -22.10 13.26 3.82
C PHE A 261 -22.89 12.09 4.35
N SER A 262 -23.29 11.18 3.47
CA SER A 262 -23.93 9.93 3.83
C SER A 262 -23.55 8.81 2.86
N PHE A 263 -23.44 7.58 3.38
CA PHE A 263 -23.11 6.40 2.59
C PHE A 263 -23.75 5.14 3.16
N ASN A 264 -23.87 4.10 2.33
CA ASN A 264 -24.25 2.76 2.78
C ASN A 264 -22.95 1.99 3.11
N PRO A 265 -22.78 1.46 4.35
CA PRO A 265 -21.54 0.81 4.79
C PRO A 265 -21.20 -0.48 4.02
N LEU A 266 -22.17 -1.09 3.33
CA LEU A 266 -21.95 -2.27 2.52
C LEU A 266 -21.00 -1.99 1.34
N PHE A 267 -21.10 -0.81 0.70
CA PHE A 267 -20.23 -0.47 -0.42
C PHE A 267 -18.75 -0.35 -0.01
N PRO A 268 -18.37 0.40 1.06
CA PRO A 268 -17.01 0.38 1.56
C PRO A 268 -16.52 -1.00 1.98
N LEU A 269 -17.36 -1.84 2.60
CA LEU A 269 -17.00 -3.20 2.98
C LEU A 269 -16.61 -4.04 1.76
N LEU A 270 -17.47 -4.09 0.74
CA LEU A 270 -17.19 -4.82 -0.51
C LEU A 270 -15.98 -4.24 -1.25
N GLY A 271 -15.89 -2.90 -1.29
CA GLY A 271 -14.72 -2.23 -1.87
C GLY A 271 -13.43 -2.55 -1.13
N GLY A 272 -13.48 -2.58 0.20
CA GLY A 272 -12.35 -2.98 1.05
C GLY A 272 -11.89 -4.42 0.74
N PHE A 273 -12.82 -5.36 0.61
CA PHE A 273 -12.52 -6.74 0.25
C PHE A 273 -11.82 -6.84 -1.12
N VAL A 274 -12.46 -6.30 -2.16
CA VAL A 274 -11.92 -6.40 -3.54
C VAL A 274 -10.57 -5.70 -3.65
N ILE A 275 -10.47 -4.48 -3.10
CA ILE A 275 -9.24 -3.70 -3.19
C ILE A 275 -8.11 -4.33 -2.39
N ALA A 276 -8.39 -4.84 -1.20
CA ALA A 276 -7.38 -5.52 -0.39
C ALA A 276 -6.92 -6.84 -1.01
N SER A 277 -7.81 -7.57 -1.67
CA SER A 277 -7.46 -8.77 -2.44
C SER A 277 -6.46 -8.45 -3.55
N ILE A 278 -6.76 -7.43 -4.36
CA ILE A 278 -5.87 -6.98 -5.44
C ILE A 278 -4.54 -6.47 -4.86
N ALA A 279 -4.60 -5.68 -3.80
CA ALA A 279 -3.43 -5.10 -3.17
C ALA A 279 -2.51 -6.15 -2.52
N ALA A 280 -3.08 -7.17 -1.90
CA ALA A 280 -2.33 -8.28 -1.33
C ALA A 280 -1.69 -9.15 -2.43
N PHE A 281 -2.41 -9.41 -3.54
CA PHE A 281 -1.87 -10.10 -4.70
C PHE A 281 -0.65 -9.37 -5.28
N LEU A 282 -0.76 -8.06 -5.45
CA LEU A 282 0.29 -7.23 -6.03
C LEU A 282 1.41 -6.83 -5.04
N GLY A 283 1.22 -7.05 -3.75
CA GLY A 283 2.18 -6.66 -2.71
C GLY A 283 2.39 -5.15 -2.56
N VAL A 284 1.41 -4.32 -2.93
CA VAL A 284 1.60 -2.85 -3.01
C VAL A 284 0.77 -2.04 -2.01
N GLY A 285 0.03 -2.70 -1.14
CA GLY A 285 -0.85 -2.03 -0.18
C GLY A 285 -1.97 -1.20 -0.83
N GLY A 286 -3.22 -1.46 -0.48
CA GLY A 286 -4.41 -0.95 -1.17
C GLY A 286 -4.65 0.56 -1.16
N GLY A 287 -3.77 1.37 -0.55
CA GLY A 287 -3.98 2.80 -0.39
C GLY A 287 -4.24 3.56 -1.69
N PHE A 288 -3.56 3.17 -2.75
CA PHE A 288 -3.67 3.81 -4.07
C PHE A 288 -5.04 3.60 -4.75
N LEU A 289 -5.76 2.53 -4.41
CA LEU A 289 -7.12 2.28 -4.88
C LEU A 289 -8.19 2.81 -3.95
N LEU A 290 -7.94 2.69 -2.63
CA LEU A 290 -8.92 3.08 -1.63
C LEU A 290 -9.22 4.57 -1.69
N VAL A 291 -8.21 5.43 -1.93
CA VAL A 291 -8.44 6.88 -2.05
C VAL A 291 -9.35 7.22 -3.23
N PRO A 292 -9.09 6.80 -4.48
CA PRO A 292 -10.02 7.00 -5.58
C PRO A 292 -11.40 6.38 -5.33
N PHE A 293 -11.45 5.19 -4.77
CA PHE A 293 -12.70 4.51 -4.44
C PHE A 293 -13.55 5.32 -3.45
N ILE A 294 -12.98 5.74 -2.33
CA ILE A 294 -13.67 6.54 -1.31
C ILE A 294 -14.14 7.87 -1.89
N THR A 295 -13.32 8.53 -2.70
CA THR A 295 -13.71 9.78 -3.36
C THR A 295 -14.83 9.59 -4.35
N ALA A 296 -14.89 8.45 -5.04
CA ALA A 296 -15.94 8.15 -6.03
C ALA A 296 -17.24 7.67 -5.37
N VAL A 297 -17.16 6.75 -4.40
CA VAL A 297 -18.32 6.08 -3.80
C VAL A 297 -18.92 6.88 -2.65
N ALA A 298 -18.07 7.37 -1.73
CA ALA A 298 -18.54 8.15 -0.57
C ALA A 298 -18.52 9.67 -0.83
N GLY A 299 -18.01 10.11 -1.98
CA GLY A 299 -17.95 11.53 -2.35
C GLY A 299 -17.06 12.37 -1.44
N LEU A 300 -16.08 11.74 -0.76
CA LEU A 300 -15.21 12.43 0.20
C LEU A 300 -14.15 13.29 -0.52
N PRO A 301 -13.81 14.45 0.05
CA PRO A 301 -12.63 15.18 -0.40
C PRO A 301 -11.36 14.37 -0.13
N MET A 302 -10.33 14.60 -0.94
CA MET A 302 -9.09 13.82 -0.92
C MET A 302 -8.39 13.82 0.45
N TYR A 303 -8.48 14.93 1.19
CA TYR A 303 -7.91 15.04 2.55
C TYR A 303 -8.54 14.09 3.57
N LEU A 304 -9.86 13.81 3.45
CA LEU A 304 -10.55 12.82 4.28
C LEU A 304 -10.32 11.41 3.76
N ALA A 305 -10.32 11.24 2.44
CA ALA A 305 -10.10 9.95 1.81
C ALA A 305 -8.71 9.39 2.17
N ALA A 306 -7.67 10.22 2.15
CA ALA A 306 -6.31 9.82 2.51
C ALA A 306 -6.21 9.30 3.96
N GLY A 307 -6.77 10.05 4.93
CA GLY A 307 -6.76 9.60 6.32
C GLY A 307 -7.63 8.36 6.56
N THR A 308 -8.78 8.31 5.90
CA THR A 308 -9.76 7.22 6.06
C THR A 308 -9.25 5.92 5.43
N SER A 309 -8.61 5.99 4.25
CA SER A 309 -8.01 4.83 3.59
C SER A 309 -6.84 4.25 4.39
N ALA A 310 -6.05 5.11 5.04
CA ALA A 310 -4.91 4.67 5.84
C ALA A 310 -5.31 3.68 6.95
N LEU A 311 -6.50 3.84 7.55
CA LEU A 311 -7.01 2.89 8.55
C LEU A 311 -7.27 1.50 7.95
N ALA A 312 -7.92 1.43 6.80
CA ALA A 312 -8.18 0.17 6.13
C ALA A 312 -6.88 -0.49 5.62
N VAL A 313 -5.94 0.33 5.09
CA VAL A 313 -4.62 -0.13 4.69
C VAL A 313 -3.86 -0.71 5.87
N LEU A 314 -3.84 -0.03 7.02
CA LEU A 314 -3.15 -0.52 8.22
C LEU A 314 -3.63 -1.92 8.60
N VAL A 315 -4.95 -2.10 8.67
CA VAL A 315 -5.55 -3.39 9.04
C VAL A 315 -5.23 -4.47 7.99
N GLY A 316 -5.39 -4.14 6.71
CA GLY A 316 -5.07 -5.06 5.62
C GLY A 316 -3.60 -5.46 5.60
N MET A 317 -2.68 -4.51 5.82
CA MET A 317 -1.24 -4.80 5.84
C MET A 317 -0.82 -5.67 7.01
N ILE A 318 -1.33 -5.41 8.21
CA ILE A 318 -1.06 -6.28 9.36
C ILE A 318 -1.57 -7.70 9.08
N THR A 319 -2.80 -7.83 8.57
CA THR A 319 -3.37 -9.15 8.22
C THR A 319 -2.50 -9.86 7.17
N ALA A 320 -2.12 -9.17 6.10
CA ALA A 320 -1.32 -9.77 5.03
C ALA A 320 0.10 -10.14 5.49
N ILE A 321 0.77 -9.29 6.28
CA ILE A 321 2.09 -9.61 6.86
C ILE A 321 2.00 -10.88 7.70
N LEU A 322 1.01 -10.97 8.59
CA LEU A 322 0.82 -12.16 9.42
C LEU A 322 0.55 -13.41 8.57
N SER A 323 -0.24 -13.28 7.50
CA SER A 323 -0.51 -14.39 6.58
C SER A 323 0.74 -14.86 5.84
N TYR A 324 1.59 -13.93 5.35
CA TYR A 324 2.86 -14.29 4.69
C TYR A 324 3.85 -14.93 5.67
N LEU A 325 3.97 -14.39 6.88
CA LEU A 325 4.84 -14.97 7.90
C LEU A 325 4.38 -16.36 8.32
N ALA A 326 3.05 -16.55 8.49
CA ALA A 326 2.46 -17.86 8.78
C ALA A 326 2.65 -18.86 7.64
N ALA A 327 2.69 -18.38 6.39
CA ALA A 327 3.01 -19.19 5.23
C ALA A 327 4.52 -19.47 5.08
N GLY A 328 5.38 -19.01 5.99
CA GLY A 328 6.83 -19.27 5.98
C GLY A 328 7.62 -18.39 5.01
N VAL A 329 7.03 -17.31 4.49
CA VAL A 329 7.73 -16.40 3.56
C VAL A 329 8.90 -15.72 4.26
N LEU A 330 10.06 -15.79 3.63
CA LEU A 330 11.30 -15.21 4.13
C LEU A 330 11.26 -13.68 4.10
N VAL A 331 11.92 -13.04 5.06
CA VAL A 331 12.03 -11.57 5.15
C VAL A 331 13.50 -11.18 5.27
N HIS A 332 13.98 -10.33 4.36
CA HIS A 332 15.33 -9.77 4.45
C HIS A 332 15.35 -8.63 5.50
N TRP A 333 15.47 -9.02 6.77
CA TRP A 333 15.38 -8.11 7.92
C TRP A 333 16.33 -6.91 7.90
N PRO A 334 17.60 -7.02 7.45
CA PRO A 334 18.48 -5.85 7.37
C PRO A 334 17.91 -4.75 6.46
N LEU A 335 17.36 -5.10 5.30
CA LEU A 335 16.76 -4.16 4.37
C LEU A 335 15.47 -3.58 4.95
N VAL A 336 14.54 -4.45 5.40
CA VAL A 336 13.25 -4.01 5.96
C VAL A 336 13.46 -3.12 7.17
N GLY A 337 14.40 -3.45 8.06
CA GLY A 337 14.71 -2.66 9.25
C GLY A 337 15.16 -1.23 8.92
N VAL A 338 16.10 -1.08 7.99
CA VAL A 338 16.58 0.24 7.53
C VAL A 338 15.46 1.02 6.84
N GLN A 339 14.68 0.35 6.00
CA GLN A 339 13.56 0.97 5.32
C GLN A 339 12.46 1.42 6.30
N MET A 340 12.17 0.64 7.35
CA MET A 340 11.19 1.03 8.38
C MET A 340 11.59 2.33 9.07
N VAL A 341 12.87 2.55 9.36
CA VAL A 341 13.35 3.83 9.91
C VAL A 341 13.08 4.98 8.92
N GLY A 342 13.43 4.79 7.65
CA GLY A 342 13.17 5.79 6.60
C GLY A 342 11.68 6.11 6.43
N ILE A 343 10.84 5.07 6.35
CA ILE A 343 9.37 5.20 6.29
C ILE A 343 8.82 5.99 7.46
N PHE A 344 9.26 5.69 8.68
CA PHE A 344 8.80 6.40 9.87
C PHE A 344 9.08 7.90 9.76
N ILE A 345 10.30 8.28 9.41
CA ILE A 345 10.70 9.69 9.23
C ILE A 345 9.87 10.36 8.14
N GLY A 346 9.79 9.75 6.95
CA GLY A 346 9.01 10.29 5.84
C GLY A 346 7.54 10.45 6.18
N SER A 347 6.96 9.45 6.85
CA SER A 347 5.54 9.46 7.24
C SER A 347 5.20 10.48 8.31
N MET A 348 6.14 10.86 9.16
CA MET A 348 5.95 11.95 10.13
C MET A 348 5.89 13.32 9.45
N VAL A 349 6.62 13.50 8.37
CA VAL A 349 6.70 14.77 7.63
C VAL A 349 5.51 14.95 6.68
N GLY A 350 5.03 13.88 6.05
CA GLY A 350 4.00 13.93 5.02
C GLY A 350 2.73 14.68 5.38
N PRO A 351 2.02 14.34 6.47
CA PRO A 351 0.77 15.01 6.85
C PRO A 351 0.94 16.49 7.17
N ARG A 352 2.14 16.91 7.62
CA ARG A 352 2.46 18.32 7.88
C ARG A 352 2.69 19.09 6.60
N THR A 353 3.35 18.47 5.61
CA THR A 353 3.64 19.09 4.31
C THR A 353 2.45 19.04 3.35
N SER A 354 1.59 18.04 3.47
CA SER A 354 0.40 17.87 2.62
C SER A 354 -0.51 19.10 2.59
N GLN A 355 -0.57 19.84 3.69
CA GLN A 355 -1.37 21.07 3.78
C GLN A 355 -0.83 22.25 2.92
N TYR A 356 0.42 22.17 2.47
CA TYR A 356 1.05 23.19 1.63
C TYR A 356 0.99 22.84 0.13
N ILE A 357 0.63 21.61 -0.20
CA ILE A 357 0.61 21.14 -1.57
C ILE A 357 -0.84 21.19 -2.09
N PRO A 358 -1.11 21.90 -3.19
CA PRO A 358 -2.44 21.96 -3.79
C PRO A 358 -2.90 20.55 -4.22
N GLU A 359 -4.15 20.20 -3.92
CA GLU A 359 -4.75 18.89 -4.29
C GLU A 359 -4.55 18.56 -5.78
N LYS A 360 -4.73 19.56 -6.66
CA LYS A 360 -4.52 19.42 -8.11
C LYS A 360 -3.08 19.08 -8.48
N GLY A 361 -2.10 19.64 -7.77
CA GLY A 361 -0.67 19.37 -8.00
C GLY A 361 -0.33 17.91 -7.67
N LEU A 362 -0.77 17.45 -6.51
CA LEU A 362 -0.63 16.06 -6.11
C LEU A 362 -1.31 15.10 -7.10
N GLN A 363 -2.55 15.37 -7.46
CA GLN A 363 -3.30 14.54 -8.40
C GLN A 363 -2.56 14.41 -9.74
N ARG A 364 -2.01 15.51 -10.28
CA ARG A 364 -1.22 15.49 -11.52
C ARG A 364 0.06 14.66 -11.39
N LEU A 365 0.78 14.84 -10.29
CA LEU A 365 1.98 14.05 -10.02
C LEU A 365 1.67 12.54 -10.05
N PHE A 366 0.57 12.13 -9.39
CA PHE A 366 0.19 10.72 -9.38
C PHE A 366 -0.26 10.18 -10.72
N ILE A 367 -0.96 10.99 -11.51
CA ILE A 367 -1.33 10.62 -12.89
C ILE A 367 -0.08 10.33 -13.70
N VAL A 368 0.93 11.21 -13.64
CA VAL A 368 2.20 11.01 -14.36
C VAL A 368 2.93 9.76 -13.88
N LEU A 369 3.03 9.58 -12.56
CA LEU A 369 3.66 8.38 -11.99
C LEU A 369 2.90 7.10 -12.36
N ALA A 370 1.57 7.11 -12.33
CA ALA A 370 0.76 5.95 -12.69
C ALA A 370 0.94 5.57 -14.17
N PHE A 371 1.01 6.55 -15.07
CA PHE A 371 1.29 6.28 -16.48
C PHE A 371 2.69 5.72 -16.66
N TYR A 372 3.71 6.34 -16.06
CA TYR A 372 5.09 5.86 -16.17
C TYR A 372 5.24 4.42 -15.66
N VAL A 373 4.76 4.15 -14.44
CA VAL A 373 4.85 2.83 -13.82
C VAL A 373 4.01 1.80 -14.58
N GLY A 374 2.79 2.18 -14.97
CA GLY A 374 1.89 1.30 -15.71
C GLY A 374 2.52 0.84 -17.04
N PHE A 375 3.05 1.77 -17.82
CA PHE A 375 3.73 1.44 -19.06
C PHE A 375 5.01 0.62 -18.82
N ASN A 376 5.84 1.01 -17.83
CA ASN A 376 7.07 0.29 -17.54
C ASN A 376 6.81 -1.18 -17.17
N TYR A 377 5.80 -1.44 -16.35
CA TYR A 377 5.49 -2.80 -15.91
C TYR A 377 4.75 -3.63 -16.97
N ILE A 378 3.95 -3.00 -17.84
CA ILE A 378 3.40 -3.69 -19.01
C ILE A 378 4.52 -4.15 -19.93
N ILE A 379 5.46 -3.27 -20.25
CA ILE A 379 6.60 -3.59 -21.11
C ILE A 379 7.44 -4.67 -20.45
N MET A 380 7.74 -4.54 -19.15
CA MET A 380 8.49 -5.55 -18.41
C MET A 380 7.80 -6.92 -18.41
N GLY A 381 6.46 -6.96 -18.26
CA GLY A 381 5.69 -8.21 -18.34
C GLY A 381 5.64 -8.85 -19.75
N ILE A 382 5.92 -8.08 -20.82
CA ILE A 382 5.93 -8.59 -22.18
C ILE A 382 7.35 -8.96 -22.63
N THR A 383 8.34 -8.17 -22.24
CA THR A 383 9.71 -8.25 -22.76
C THR A 383 10.74 -8.77 -21.76
N GLY A 384 10.39 -8.89 -20.48
CA GLY A 384 11.31 -9.17 -19.38
C GLY A 384 12.26 -8.01 -19.03
N ALA A 385 12.21 -6.89 -19.77
CA ALA A 385 13.13 -5.76 -19.60
C ALA A 385 12.39 -4.45 -19.29
N GLN A 386 13.03 -3.57 -18.52
CA GLN A 386 12.48 -2.26 -18.22
C GLN A 386 12.66 -1.28 -19.39
N ILE A 387 11.80 -0.25 -19.46
CA ILE A 387 11.85 0.75 -20.53
C ILE A 387 13.25 1.39 -20.67
N HIS A 388 13.90 1.70 -19.55
CA HIS A 388 15.22 2.35 -19.60
C HIS A 388 16.31 1.41 -20.14
N GLU A 389 16.24 0.12 -19.87
CA GLU A 389 17.15 -0.91 -20.40
C GLU A 389 17.00 -1.04 -21.93
N LEU A 390 15.73 -1.05 -22.39
CA LEU A 390 15.44 -1.09 -23.83
C LEU A 390 15.91 0.17 -24.57
N LEU A 391 15.85 1.35 -23.91
CA LEU A 391 16.28 2.62 -24.51
C LEU A 391 17.80 2.81 -24.49
N THR A 392 18.49 2.25 -23.51
CA THR A 392 19.94 2.41 -23.34
C THR A 392 20.74 1.28 -23.99
N GLY A 393 20.08 0.20 -24.40
CA GLY A 393 20.73 -0.99 -24.96
C GLY A 393 21.65 -1.71 -23.95
N MET A 394 21.48 -1.43 -22.67
CA MET A 394 22.18 -2.11 -21.57
C MET A 394 21.32 -3.30 -21.12
N ASN A 395 21.65 -4.49 -21.60
CA ASN A 395 21.14 -5.78 -21.09
C ASN A 395 22.10 -6.33 -20.04
#